data_1873ec59aebb1f5599d90e764bf8bd5a
#
_entry.id   1873ec59aebb1f5599d90e764bf8bd5a
#
_cell.length_a   1.000
_cell.length_b   1.000
_cell.length_c   1.000
_cell.angle_alpha   90.00
_cell.angle_beta   90.00
_cell.angle_gamma   90.00
#
_symmetry.space_group_name_H-M   'P 1'
#
loop_
_entity.id
_entity.type
_entity.pdbx_description
1 polymer ?
#
loop_
_entity_poly.entity_id
_entity_poly.type
_entity_poly.pdbx_seq_one_letter_code
_entity_poly.pdbx_strand_id
1 'polypeptide(L)'
;VRKATWVAIAVAGSGMVIMLWDGLAVGALAGNAAAVLSAIGFAVFTIALRWSKLEDMLPTVLLAGVFAFFTALMMCRLLDQSIILSPWDSGVSMFMGVFQLGLGLSIYTFGSKVVPAAELALLSMTEVLLGPVWVWLFIGEIAGVWTFVGGSILMVAIAGNAISGIRRRPPIIM
;
A
#
# COMPACT_ATOMS: atom_id res chain seq x y z
N VAL A 1 -16.47 -9.08 -11.59
CA VAL A 1 -16.42 -8.36 -10.29
C VAL A 1 -17.85 -8.25 -9.75
N ARG A 2 -18.04 -8.57 -8.46
CA ARG A 2 -19.37 -8.59 -7.82
C ARG A 2 -19.89 -7.16 -7.59
N LYS A 3 -21.21 -6.97 -7.62
CA LYS A 3 -21.81 -5.66 -7.28
C LYS A 3 -21.40 -5.20 -5.88
N ALA A 4 -21.33 -6.13 -4.91
CA ALA A 4 -20.87 -5.85 -3.55
C ALA A 4 -19.43 -5.32 -3.51
N THR A 5 -18.53 -5.82 -4.36
CA THR A 5 -17.15 -5.35 -4.46
C THR A 5 -17.09 -3.92 -5.02
N TRP A 6 -17.92 -3.58 -6.00
CA TRP A 6 -18.01 -2.22 -6.53
C TRP A 6 -18.51 -1.22 -5.46
N VAL A 7 -19.51 -1.63 -4.68
CA VAL A 7 -20.01 -0.82 -3.55
C VAL A 7 -18.90 -0.64 -2.52
N ALA A 8 -18.18 -1.70 -2.16
CA ALA A 8 -17.07 -1.62 -1.22
C ALA A 8 -15.94 -0.69 -1.72
N ILE A 9 -15.61 -0.76 -3.02
CA ILE A 9 -14.62 0.14 -3.64
C ILE A 9 -15.07 1.61 -3.55
N ALA A 10 -16.35 1.89 -3.85
CA ALA A 10 -16.89 3.25 -3.78
C ALA A 10 -16.88 3.78 -2.34
N VAL A 11 -17.29 2.96 -1.37
CA VAL A 11 -17.27 3.32 0.06
C VAL A 11 -15.84 3.49 0.57
N ALA A 12 -14.93 2.59 0.20
CA ALA A 12 -13.51 2.69 0.56
C ALA A 12 -12.88 3.97 -0.03
N GLY A 13 -13.19 4.28 -1.30
CA GLY A 13 -12.74 5.50 -1.96
C GLY A 13 -13.23 6.77 -1.26
N SER A 14 -14.50 6.80 -0.81
CA SER A 14 -15.02 7.93 -0.03
C SER A 14 -14.30 8.08 1.32
N GLY A 15 -13.98 6.97 1.99
CA GLY A 15 -13.18 6.97 3.22
C GLY A 15 -11.78 7.57 3.00
N MET A 16 -11.11 7.19 1.90
CA MET A 16 -9.81 7.76 1.52
C MET A 16 -9.89 9.26 1.25
N VAL A 17 -10.91 9.73 0.52
CA VAL A 17 -11.10 11.16 0.26
C VAL A 17 -11.29 11.94 1.58
N ILE A 18 -12.05 11.39 2.53
CA ILE A 18 -12.24 12.00 3.85
C ILE A 18 -10.90 12.04 4.63
N MET A 19 -10.10 10.99 4.59
CA MET A 19 -8.77 10.98 5.22
C MET A 19 -7.83 12.04 4.64
N LEU A 20 -7.91 12.26 3.33
CA LEU A 20 -7.09 13.27 2.64
C LEU A 20 -7.54 14.71 2.93
N TRP A 21 -8.75 14.92 3.49
CA TRP A 21 -9.29 16.25 3.72
C TRP A 21 -8.41 17.10 4.64
N ASP A 22 -7.86 16.51 5.68
CA ASP A 22 -6.88 17.18 6.57
C ASP A 22 -5.53 17.42 5.87
N GLY A 23 -5.14 16.57 4.92
CA GLY A 23 -3.89 16.64 4.19
C GLY A 23 -3.92 17.51 2.92
N LEU A 24 -5.09 18.03 2.52
CA LEU A 24 -5.23 18.99 1.41
C LEU A 24 -4.79 20.41 1.80
N ALA A 25 -4.30 20.60 3.02
CA ALA A 25 -3.68 21.84 3.45
C ALA A 25 -2.56 22.26 2.48
N VAL A 26 -2.51 23.55 2.25
CA VAL A 26 -1.68 24.27 1.29
C VAL A 26 -0.24 23.71 1.22
N GLY A 27 0.14 23.19 0.05
CA GLY A 27 1.49 22.69 -0.23
C GLY A 27 1.61 21.16 -0.44
N ALA A 28 0.61 20.36 -0.08
CA ALA A 28 0.66 18.89 -0.18
C ALA A 28 0.23 18.31 -1.54
N LEU A 29 -0.15 19.16 -2.53
CA LEU A 29 -0.71 18.69 -3.81
C LEU A 29 0.25 17.76 -4.57
N ALA A 30 1.54 18.08 -4.61
CA ALA A 30 2.55 17.26 -5.27
C ALA A 30 2.74 15.91 -4.54
N GLY A 31 2.76 15.92 -3.21
CA GLY A 31 2.84 14.71 -2.39
C GLY A 31 1.62 13.82 -2.56
N ASN A 32 0.42 14.40 -2.57
CA ASN A 32 -0.84 13.68 -2.78
C ASN A 32 -0.91 13.08 -4.20
N ALA A 33 -0.46 13.80 -5.23
CA ALA A 33 -0.37 13.29 -6.59
C ALA A 33 0.63 12.12 -6.69
N ALA A 34 1.78 12.23 -6.05
CA ALA A 34 2.78 11.16 -5.98
C ALA A 34 2.23 9.92 -5.26
N ALA A 35 1.47 10.10 -4.18
CA ALA A 35 0.82 9.00 -3.45
C ALA A 35 -0.21 8.28 -4.33
N VAL A 36 -1.03 8.99 -5.08
CA VAL A 36 -2.00 8.40 -6.03
C VAL A 36 -1.28 7.62 -7.13
N LEU A 37 -0.22 8.19 -7.72
CA LEU A 37 0.60 7.50 -8.72
C LEU A 37 1.23 6.22 -8.16
N SER A 38 1.74 6.27 -6.93
CA SER A 38 2.28 5.09 -6.23
C SER A 38 1.22 4.01 -6.04
N ALA A 39 0.01 4.38 -5.62
CA ALA A 39 -1.11 3.45 -5.45
C ALA A 39 -1.52 2.79 -6.78
N ILE A 40 -1.57 3.54 -7.87
CA ILE A 40 -1.83 3.00 -9.22
C ILE A 40 -0.70 2.04 -9.62
N GLY A 41 0.56 2.42 -9.41
CA GLY A 41 1.72 1.56 -9.69
C GLY A 41 1.65 0.24 -8.91
N PHE A 42 1.30 0.28 -7.62
CA PHE A 42 1.12 -0.92 -6.81
C PHE A 42 -0.04 -1.80 -7.28
N ALA A 43 -1.15 -1.20 -7.72
CA ALA A 43 -2.27 -1.93 -8.30
C ALA A 43 -1.87 -2.66 -9.60
N VAL A 44 -1.14 -1.97 -10.50
CA VAL A 44 -0.61 -2.57 -11.73
C VAL A 44 0.35 -3.71 -11.42
N PHE A 45 1.26 -3.52 -10.46
CA PHE A 45 2.17 -4.57 -9.99
C PHE A 45 1.41 -5.80 -9.49
N THR A 46 0.38 -5.61 -8.65
CA THR A 46 -0.46 -6.70 -8.13
C THR A 46 -1.18 -7.47 -9.25
N ILE A 47 -1.68 -6.76 -10.28
CA ILE A 47 -2.31 -7.38 -11.44
C ILE A 47 -1.29 -8.17 -12.26
N ALA A 48 -0.10 -7.60 -12.48
CA ALA A 48 0.99 -8.25 -13.23
C ALA A 48 1.44 -9.55 -12.53
N LEU A 49 1.63 -9.52 -11.21
CA LEU A 49 1.93 -10.72 -10.41
C LEU A 49 0.87 -11.81 -10.59
N ARG A 50 -0.38 -11.41 -10.72
CA ARG A 50 -1.48 -12.37 -10.91
C ARG A 50 -1.51 -12.99 -12.30
N TRP A 51 -1.10 -12.27 -13.33
CA TRP A 51 -0.99 -12.82 -14.69
C TRP A 51 0.14 -13.83 -14.82
N SER A 52 1.24 -13.62 -14.09
CA SER A 52 2.45 -14.45 -14.15
C SER A 52 2.50 -15.57 -13.09
N LYS A 53 1.35 -16.10 -12.70
CA LYS A 53 1.20 -17.09 -11.59
C LYS A 53 2.12 -18.30 -11.64
N LEU A 54 2.62 -18.69 -12.82
CA LEU A 54 3.42 -19.89 -13.04
C LEU A 54 4.93 -19.61 -13.07
N GLU A 55 5.33 -18.34 -13.11
CA GLU A 55 6.73 -17.92 -13.21
C GLU A 55 7.27 -17.42 -11.89
N ASP A 56 8.58 -17.47 -11.75
CA ASP A 56 9.25 -16.87 -10.60
C ASP A 56 9.35 -15.35 -10.79
N MET A 57 8.59 -14.61 -10.02
CA MET A 57 8.51 -13.14 -10.08
C MET A 57 9.48 -12.43 -9.12
N LEU A 58 10.34 -13.16 -8.39
CA LEU A 58 11.35 -12.56 -7.52
C LEU A 58 12.33 -11.64 -8.28
N PRO A 59 12.80 -11.97 -9.50
CA PRO A 59 13.63 -11.04 -10.28
C PRO A 59 12.95 -9.71 -10.56
N THR A 60 11.61 -9.68 -10.65
CA THR A 60 10.84 -8.44 -10.84
C THR A 60 10.96 -7.51 -9.64
N VAL A 61 10.99 -8.04 -8.41
CA VAL A 61 11.20 -7.25 -7.19
C VAL A 61 12.59 -6.61 -7.19
N LEU A 62 13.62 -7.37 -7.58
CA LEU A 62 14.97 -6.84 -7.71
C LEU A 62 15.06 -5.74 -8.77
N LEU A 63 14.46 -5.98 -9.93
CA LEU A 63 14.44 -5.01 -11.03
C LEU A 63 13.70 -3.73 -10.62
N ALA A 64 12.58 -3.84 -9.91
CA ALA A 64 11.86 -2.70 -9.35
C ALA A 64 12.73 -1.88 -8.40
N GLY A 65 13.53 -2.54 -7.55
CA GLY A 65 14.51 -1.86 -6.68
C GLY A 65 15.57 -1.10 -7.46
N VAL A 66 16.11 -1.69 -8.53
CA VAL A 66 17.07 -1.03 -9.41
C VAL A 66 16.47 0.20 -10.09
N PHE A 67 15.26 0.08 -10.65
CA PHE A 67 14.55 1.23 -11.24
C PHE A 67 14.26 2.32 -10.20
N ALA A 68 13.82 1.95 -9.01
CA ALA A 68 13.56 2.89 -7.91
C ALA A 68 14.84 3.66 -7.53
N PHE A 69 15.99 2.97 -7.47
CA PHE A 69 17.28 3.60 -7.18
C PHE A 69 17.66 4.66 -8.23
N PHE A 70 17.59 4.32 -9.52
CA PHE A 70 17.90 5.27 -10.59
C PHE A 70 16.91 6.42 -10.64
N THR A 71 15.62 6.17 -10.42
CA THR A 71 14.59 7.20 -10.36
C THR A 71 14.83 8.15 -9.20
N ALA A 72 15.15 7.63 -8.01
CA ALA A 72 15.48 8.45 -6.84
C ALA A 72 16.73 9.29 -7.07
N LEU A 73 17.78 8.70 -7.65
CA LEU A 73 19.02 9.42 -7.99
C LEU A 73 18.75 10.57 -8.98
N MET A 74 17.96 10.31 -10.01
CA MET A 74 17.56 11.33 -10.98
C MET A 74 16.75 12.45 -10.32
N MET A 75 15.79 12.11 -9.46
CA MET A 75 14.97 13.08 -8.73
C MET A 75 15.80 13.94 -7.77
N CYS A 76 16.75 13.35 -7.04
CA CYS A 76 17.67 14.11 -6.18
C CYS A 76 18.46 15.14 -6.99
N ARG A 77 18.91 14.77 -8.20
CA ARG A 77 19.64 15.70 -9.08
C ARG A 77 18.75 16.80 -9.65
N LEU A 78 17.52 16.48 -10.04
CA LEU A 78 16.57 17.45 -10.61
C LEU A 78 16.06 18.46 -9.55
N LEU A 79 15.97 18.03 -8.29
CA LEU A 79 15.46 18.84 -7.18
C LEU A 79 16.59 19.49 -6.34
N ASP A 80 17.85 19.40 -6.79
CA ASP A 80 19.03 19.90 -6.09
C ASP A 80 19.12 19.41 -4.63
N GLN A 81 18.66 18.19 -4.37
CA GLN A 81 18.71 17.58 -3.06
C GLN A 81 20.06 16.89 -2.82
N SER A 82 20.57 16.97 -1.58
CA SER A 82 21.78 16.26 -1.21
C SER A 82 21.58 14.75 -1.29
N ILE A 83 22.49 14.08 -1.99
CA ILE A 83 22.54 12.61 -2.06
C ILE A 83 23.28 12.05 -0.83
N ILE A 84 24.08 12.89 -0.17
CA ILE A 84 24.85 12.49 1.00
C ILE A 84 23.97 12.64 2.23
N LEU A 85 23.50 11.50 2.72
CA LEU A 85 22.72 11.39 3.95
C LEU A 85 23.67 11.28 5.16
N SER A 86 23.18 11.64 6.35
CA SER A 86 23.88 11.31 7.58
C SER A 86 24.09 9.80 7.71
N PRO A 87 25.11 9.31 8.46
CA PRO A 87 25.30 7.87 8.67
C PRO A 87 24.07 7.20 9.29
N TRP A 88 23.33 7.91 10.15
CA TRP A 88 22.09 7.43 10.76
C TRP A 88 20.98 7.28 9.72
N ASP A 89 20.71 8.32 8.92
CA ASP A 89 19.67 8.28 7.88
C ASP A 89 19.98 7.25 6.81
N SER A 90 21.26 7.08 6.46
CA SER A 90 21.72 6.04 5.54
C SER A 90 21.42 4.64 6.10
N GLY A 91 21.71 4.41 7.38
CA GLY A 91 21.46 3.15 8.06
C GLY A 91 19.96 2.83 8.13
N VAL A 92 19.14 3.79 8.52
CA VAL A 92 17.67 3.64 8.57
C VAL A 92 17.09 3.38 7.18
N SER A 93 17.51 4.15 6.18
CA SER A 93 17.04 3.99 4.80
C SER A 93 17.42 2.63 4.22
N MET A 94 18.65 2.15 4.51
CA MET A 94 19.09 0.83 4.07
C MET A 94 18.31 -0.29 4.76
N PHE A 95 18.08 -0.16 6.06
CA PHE A 95 17.25 -1.11 6.81
C PHE A 95 15.82 -1.18 6.24
N MET A 96 15.18 -0.05 6.03
CA MET A 96 13.84 0.02 5.43
C MET A 96 13.83 -0.54 4.01
N GLY A 97 14.83 -0.23 3.19
CA GLY A 97 14.94 -0.76 1.82
C GLY A 97 15.04 -2.29 1.79
N VAL A 98 15.86 -2.87 2.65
CA VAL A 98 16.08 -4.34 2.70
C VAL A 98 14.89 -5.06 3.33
N PHE A 99 14.48 -4.63 4.52
CA PHE A 99 13.49 -5.38 5.31
C PHE A 99 12.06 -5.02 4.93
N GLN A 100 11.72 -3.75 4.82
CA GLN A 100 10.36 -3.35 4.53
C GLN A 100 10.02 -3.56 3.04
N LEU A 101 10.84 -3.04 2.13
CA LEU A 101 10.56 -3.16 0.70
C LEU A 101 11.03 -4.51 0.13
N GLY A 102 12.28 -4.88 0.32
CA GLY A 102 12.85 -6.09 -0.27
C GLY A 102 12.18 -7.35 0.27
N LEU A 103 12.22 -7.56 1.59
CA LEU A 103 11.61 -8.73 2.21
C LEU A 103 10.08 -8.67 2.14
N GLY A 104 9.46 -7.51 2.38
CA GLY A 104 8.01 -7.33 2.33
C GLY A 104 7.44 -7.64 0.96
N LEU A 105 7.99 -7.08 -0.13
CA LEU A 105 7.54 -7.38 -1.49
C LEU A 105 7.83 -8.82 -1.91
N SER A 106 8.91 -9.43 -1.41
CA SER A 106 9.20 -10.85 -1.66
C SER A 106 8.13 -11.73 -1.04
N ILE A 107 7.79 -11.51 0.23
CA ILE A 107 6.71 -12.25 0.93
C ILE A 107 5.36 -12.00 0.24
N TYR A 108 5.08 -10.76 -0.14
CA TYR A 108 3.87 -10.42 -0.89
C TYR A 108 3.79 -11.17 -2.23
N THR A 109 4.91 -11.25 -2.96
CA THR A 109 5.02 -11.97 -4.24
C THR A 109 4.76 -13.47 -4.05
N PHE A 110 5.31 -14.09 -3.02
CA PHE A 110 5.02 -15.49 -2.67
C PHE A 110 3.54 -15.67 -2.28
N GLY A 111 3.02 -14.80 -1.43
CA GLY A 111 1.61 -14.81 -1.00
C GLY A 111 0.64 -14.69 -2.17
N SER A 112 0.99 -13.90 -3.20
CA SER A 112 0.15 -13.67 -4.38
C SER A 112 -0.11 -14.94 -5.21
N LYS A 113 0.74 -15.96 -5.08
CA LYS A 113 0.58 -17.26 -5.77
C LYS A 113 -0.52 -18.12 -5.13
N VAL A 114 -0.73 -17.97 -3.83
CA VAL A 114 -1.60 -18.86 -3.01
C VAL A 114 -2.87 -18.15 -2.56
N VAL A 115 -2.76 -16.85 -2.24
CA VAL A 115 -3.86 -16.06 -1.69
C VAL A 115 -4.63 -15.35 -2.83
N PRO A 116 -5.98 -15.39 -2.84
CA PRO A 116 -6.77 -14.62 -3.79
C PRO A 116 -6.46 -13.12 -3.71
N ALA A 117 -6.42 -12.42 -4.85
CA ALA A 117 -6.04 -11.01 -4.90
C ALA A 117 -6.90 -10.10 -3.98
N ALA A 118 -8.18 -10.43 -3.80
CA ALA A 118 -9.04 -9.68 -2.90
C ALA A 118 -8.64 -9.84 -1.43
N GLU A 119 -8.23 -11.04 -1.02
CA GLU A 119 -7.74 -11.32 0.34
C GLU A 119 -6.36 -10.69 0.56
N LEU A 120 -5.49 -10.74 -0.45
CA LEU A 120 -4.18 -10.12 -0.41
C LEU A 120 -4.28 -8.59 -0.30
N ALA A 121 -5.19 -7.97 -1.07
CA ALA A 121 -5.47 -6.54 -0.96
C ALA A 121 -6.03 -6.16 0.43
N LEU A 122 -6.88 -7.00 1.01
CA LEU A 122 -7.38 -6.78 2.38
C LEU A 122 -6.28 -6.86 3.43
N LEU A 123 -5.35 -7.81 3.29
CA LEU A 123 -4.19 -7.91 4.17
C LEU A 123 -3.31 -6.67 4.06
N SER A 124 -3.05 -6.18 2.84
CA SER A 124 -2.29 -4.94 2.63
C SER A 124 -2.97 -3.72 3.26
N MET A 125 -4.29 -3.68 3.28
CA MET A 125 -5.02 -2.57 3.90
C MET A 125 -4.96 -2.58 5.44
N THR A 126 -4.56 -3.70 6.07
CA THR A 126 -4.27 -3.74 7.51
C THR A 126 -3.13 -2.78 7.86
N GLU A 127 -2.18 -2.57 6.96
CA GLU A 127 -1.09 -1.61 7.11
C GLU A 127 -1.61 -0.17 7.24
N VAL A 128 -2.60 0.20 6.43
CA VAL A 128 -3.23 1.54 6.47
C VAL A 128 -3.87 1.82 7.84
N LEU A 129 -4.38 0.79 8.50
CA LEU A 129 -4.97 0.90 9.83
C LEU A 129 -3.92 0.95 10.94
N LEU A 130 -2.87 0.16 10.80
CA LEU A 130 -1.79 0.10 11.77
C LEU A 130 -0.88 1.34 11.69
N GLY A 131 -0.79 2.00 10.53
CA GLY A 131 0.02 3.19 10.35
C GLY A 131 -0.21 4.27 11.41
N PRO A 132 -1.43 4.81 11.59
CA PRO A 132 -1.75 5.78 12.63
C PRO A 132 -1.48 5.28 14.04
N VAL A 133 -1.66 3.98 14.31
CA VAL A 133 -1.37 3.37 15.61
C VAL A 133 0.13 3.39 15.90
N TRP A 134 0.97 3.04 14.92
CA TRP A 134 2.42 3.08 15.06
C TRP A 134 2.93 4.51 15.23
N VAL A 135 2.41 5.47 14.45
CA VAL A 135 2.76 6.90 14.58
C VAL A 135 2.42 7.40 15.98
N TRP A 136 1.25 7.08 16.50
CA TRP A 136 0.88 7.44 17.88
C TRP A 136 1.79 6.79 18.91
N LEU A 137 2.12 5.50 18.76
CA LEU A 137 2.88 4.74 19.74
C LEU A 137 4.36 5.16 19.79
N PHE A 138 4.97 5.44 18.65
CA PHE A 138 6.42 5.70 18.54
C PHE A 138 6.78 7.19 18.44
N ILE A 139 5.88 8.01 17.93
CA ILE A 139 6.14 9.44 17.68
C ILE A 139 5.29 10.31 18.62
N GLY A 140 4.20 9.75 19.19
CA GLY A 140 3.28 10.49 20.08
C GLY A 140 2.32 11.41 19.32
N GLU A 141 2.33 11.38 17.99
CA GLU A 141 1.41 12.16 17.18
C GLU A 141 0.05 11.46 17.09
N ILE A 142 -1.02 12.21 17.36
CA ILE A 142 -2.39 11.72 17.24
C ILE A 142 -2.89 12.05 15.84
N ALA A 143 -3.36 11.03 15.12
CA ALA A 143 -3.99 11.21 13.82
C ALA A 143 -5.20 12.16 13.93
N GLY A 144 -5.40 12.99 12.92
CA GLY A 144 -6.52 13.92 12.86
C GLY A 144 -7.89 13.21 12.90
N VAL A 145 -8.91 13.88 13.34
CA VAL A 145 -10.28 13.33 13.46
C VAL A 145 -10.77 12.77 12.11
N TRP A 146 -10.46 13.44 11.01
CA TRP A 146 -10.84 12.99 9.67
C TRP A 146 -10.13 11.72 9.24
N THR A 147 -8.89 11.49 9.70
CA THR A 147 -8.16 10.23 9.52
C THR A 147 -8.86 9.07 10.22
N PHE A 148 -9.36 9.27 11.46
CA PHE A 148 -10.14 8.26 12.16
C PHE A 148 -11.48 7.99 11.50
N VAL A 149 -12.21 9.03 11.10
CA VAL A 149 -13.50 8.88 10.41
C VAL A 149 -13.33 8.15 9.08
N GLY A 150 -12.43 8.62 8.22
CA GLY A 150 -12.19 8.00 6.92
C GLY A 150 -11.62 6.59 7.03
N GLY A 151 -10.71 6.35 7.98
CA GLY A 151 -10.17 5.03 8.29
C GLY A 151 -11.25 4.04 8.76
N SER A 152 -12.18 4.49 9.60
CA SER A 152 -13.31 3.65 10.04
C SER A 152 -14.23 3.27 8.88
N ILE A 153 -14.53 4.21 7.98
CA ILE A 153 -15.31 3.95 6.76
C ILE A 153 -14.59 2.92 5.87
N LEU A 154 -13.29 3.09 5.69
CA LEU A 154 -12.44 2.17 4.93
C LEU A 154 -12.48 0.77 5.54
N MET A 155 -12.33 0.65 6.87
CA MET A 155 -12.45 -0.62 7.58
C MET A 155 -13.78 -1.32 7.34
N VAL A 156 -14.88 -0.60 7.50
CA VAL A 156 -16.23 -1.16 7.33
C VAL A 156 -16.42 -1.65 5.89
N ALA A 157 -15.94 -0.90 4.90
CA ALA A 157 -16.01 -1.30 3.49
C ALA A 157 -15.23 -2.60 3.22
N ILE A 158 -14.02 -2.71 3.77
CA ILE A 158 -13.15 -3.87 3.60
C ILE A 158 -13.72 -5.09 4.30
N ALA A 159 -14.08 -4.96 5.59
CA ALA A 159 -14.67 -6.03 6.37
C ALA A 159 -15.99 -6.52 5.75
N GLY A 160 -16.85 -5.59 5.32
CA GLY A 160 -18.11 -5.91 4.63
C GLY A 160 -17.89 -6.70 3.33
N ASN A 161 -16.89 -6.30 2.53
CA ASN A 161 -16.55 -7.04 1.32
C ASN A 161 -16.01 -8.44 1.62
N ALA A 162 -15.15 -8.57 2.64
CA ALA A 162 -14.59 -9.86 3.08
C ALA A 162 -15.69 -10.81 3.55
N ILE A 163 -16.57 -10.36 4.47
CA ILE A 163 -17.67 -11.15 5.00
C ILE A 163 -18.64 -11.57 3.88
N SER A 164 -18.94 -10.68 2.94
CA SER A 164 -19.77 -10.98 1.77
C SER A 164 -19.15 -12.02 0.85
N GLY A 165 -17.80 -12.14 0.89
CA GLY A 165 -17.04 -13.15 0.14
C GLY A 165 -17.12 -14.54 0.78
N ILE A 166 -16.97 -14.62 2.09
CA ILE A 166 -16.96 -15.87 2.86
C ILE A 166 -18.31 -16.58 2.80
N ARG A 167 -19.42 -15.85 2.89
CA ARG A 167 -20.78 -16.41 2.90
C ARG A 167 -21.19 -17.14 1.62
N ARG A 168 -20.38 -17.12 0.56
CA ARG A 168 -20.70 -17.69 -0.75
C ARG A 168 -19.66 -18.66 -1.29
N ARG A 169 -18.76 -19.18 -0.47
CA ARG A 169 -17.96 -20.35 -0.87
C ARG A 169 -18.91 -21.55 -0.91
N PRO A 170 -19.12 -22.22 -2.06
CA PRO A 170 -19.85 -23.49 -2.07
C PRO A 170 -19.10 -24.46 -1.15
N PRO A 171 -19.79 -25.35 -0.42
CA PRO A 171 -19.16 -26.40 0.35
C PRO A 171 -18.24 -27.19 -0.59
N ILE A 172 -17.01 -27.44 -0.14
CA ILE A 172 -16.07 -28.31 -0.84
C ILE A 172 -16.71 -29.69 -0.79
N ILE A 173 -17.26 -30.14 -1.91
CA ILE A 173 -17.66 -31.54 -2.08
C ILE A 173 -16.36 -32.31 -2.21
N MET A 174 -15.99 -33.05 -1.14
CA MET A 174 -14.88 -34.01 -1.16
C MET A 174 -15.30 -35.20 -2.03
#